data_ad41e067828916984e60b581d340eb51
#
_entry.id   ad41e067828916984e60b581d340eb51
#
_cell.length_a   1.000
_cell.length_b   1.000
_cell.length_c   1.000
_cell.angle_alpha   90.00
_cell.angle_beta   90.00
_cell.angle_gamma   90.00
#
_symmetry.space_group_name_H-M   'P 1'
#
loop_
_entity.id
_entity.type
_entity.pdbx_description
1 polymer ?
#
loop_
_entity_poly.entity_id
_entity_poly.type
_entity_poly.pdbx_seq_one_letter_code
_entity_poly.pdbx_strand_id
1 'polypeptide(L)' 'SYLMSEEKPRLEDRFDNLEKIIGQMEAQDVTLDASFELYKRGVEELKEANKLLDNIEKSMLVINNQGELEEF' A
#
# COMPACT_ATOMS: atom_id res chain seq x y z
N SER A 1 13.93 8.36 7.48
CA SER A 1 14.79 8.54 6.32
C SER A 1 14.09 9.34 5.24
N TYR A 2 14.86 9.86 4.32
CA TYR A 2 14.32 10.62 3.18
C TYR A 2 13.29 9.78 2.39
N LEU A 3 13.62 8.53 2.11
CA LEU A 3 12.75 7.65 1.34
C LEU A 3 11.42 7.42 2.06
N MET A 4 11.44 7.19 3.37
CA MET A 4 10.23 7.01 4.14
C MET A 4 9.39 8.28 4.18
N SER A 5 10.02 9.47 4.16
CA SER A 5 9.29 10.74 4.10
C SER A 5 8.48 10.88 2.82
N GLU A 6 8.93 10.29 1.72
CA GLU A 6 8.21 10.33 0.44
C GLU A 6 7.25 9.17 0.27
N GLU A 7 7.65 7.96 0.70
CA GLU A 7 6.86 6.76 0.49
C GLU A 7 5.66 6.66 1.42
N LYS A 8 5.79 7.15 2.66
CA LYS A 8 4.72 7.08 3.64
C LYS A 8 3.43 7.78 3.19
N PRO A 9 3.46 9.05 2.72
CA PRO A 9 2.26 9.69 2.22
C PRO A 9 1.65 8.98 1.02
N ARG A 10 2.48 8.43 0.14
CA ARG A 10 2.00 7.66 -1.02
C ARG A 10 1.29 6.40 -0.58
N LEU A 11 1.84 5.71 0.42
CA LEU A 11 1.24 4.52 0.98
C LEU A 11 -0.11 4.83 1.64
N GLU A 12 -0.18 5.92 2.40
CA GLU A 12 -1.43 6.38 3.00
C GLU A 12 -2.49 6.67 1.94
N ASP A 13 -2.10 7.28 0.82
CA ASP A 13 -3.00 7.52 -0.30
C ASP A 13 -3.55 6.22 -0.89
N ARG A 14 -2.72 5.19 -1.00
CA ARG A 14 -3.19 3.88 -1.49
C ARG A 14 -4.21 3.28 -0.53
N PHE A 15 -3.97 3.37 0.77
CA PHE A 15 -4.92 2.87 1.76
C PHE A 15 -6.22 3.68 1.79
N ASP A 16 -6.15 4.99 1.62
CA ASP A 16 -7.34 5.82 1.51
C ASP A 16 -8.19 5.43 0.29
N ASN A 17 -7.53 5.17 -0.84
CA ASN A 17 -8.22 4.70 -2.03
C ASN A 17 -8.87 3.34 -1.83
N LEU A 18 -8.17 2.42 -1.15
CA LEU A 18 -8.73 1.11 -0.81
C LEU A 18 -9.96 1.24 0.08
N GLU A 19 -9.91 2.12 1.07
CA GLU A 19 -11.05 2.35 1.96
C GLU A 19 -12.26 2.84 1.19
N LYS A 20 -12.06 3.76 0.25
CA LYS A 20 -13.14 4.25 -0.62
C LYS A 20 -13.71 3.15 -1.49
N ILE A 21 -12.85 2.31 -2.06
CA ILE A 21 -13.26 1.19 -2.90
C ILE A 21 -14.10 0.20 -2.09
N ILE A 22 -13.65 -0.15 -0.90
CA ILE A 22 -14.39 -1.05 0.00
C ILE A 22 -15.77 -0.45 0.33
N GLY A 23 -15.82 0.84 0.65
CA GLY A 23 -17.08 1.52 0.92
C GLY A 23 -18.05 1.44 -0.25
N GLN A 24 -17.56 1.58 -1.47
CA GLN A 24 -18.38 1.45 -2.67
C GLN A 24 -18.85 0.01 -2.90
N MET A 25 -18.02 -0.98 -2.59
CA MET A 25 -18.40 -2.40 -2.69
C MET A 25 -19.45 -2.79 -1.68
N GLU A 26 -19.49 -2.14 -0.55
CA GLU A 26 -20.48 -2.40 0.52
C GLU A 26 -21.82 -1.73 0.28
N ALA A 27 -21.94 -0.88 -0.74
CA ALA A 27 -23.20 -0.19 -1.05
C ALA A 27 -24.29 -1.21 -1.41
N GLN A 28 -25.51 -0.97 -0.92
CA GLN A 28 -26.62 -1.91 -1.10
C GLN A 28 -27.05 -2.07 -2.56
N ASP A 29 -26.83 -1.07 -3.38
CA ASP A 29 -27.29 -1.05 -4.78
C ASP A 29 -26.14 -1.28 -5.78
N VAL A 30 -24.99 -1.77 -5.32
CA VAL A 30 -23.88 -2.05 -6.22
C VAL A 30 -24.22 -3.23 -7.14
N THR A 31 -23.95 -3.06 -8.44
CA THR A 31 -24.16 -4.13 -9.42
C THR A 31 -22.97 -5.09 -9.42
N LEU A 32 -23.19 -6.29 -9.99
CA LEU A 32 -22.11 -7.27 -10.12
C LEU A 32 -20.98 -6.72 -10.99
N ASP A 33 -21.31 -6.07 -12.11
CA ASP A 33 -20.30 -5.47 -12.98
C ASP A 33 -19.51 -4.39 -12.25
N ALA A 34 -20.19 -3.53 -11.49
CA ALA A 34 -19.52 -2.50 -10.70
C ALA A 34 -18.61 -3.12 -9.65
N SER A 35 -19.04 -4.22 -9.02
CA SER A 35 -18.23 -4.94 -8.02
C SER A 35 -16.95 -5.49 -8.65
N PHE A 36 -17.01 -6.03 -9.86
CA PHE A 36 -15.81 -6.51 -10.56
C PHE A 36 -14.84 -5.37 -10.87
N GLU A 37 -15.35 -4.24 -11.31
CA GLU A 37 -14.51 -3.07 -11.59
C GLU A 37 -13.85 -2.54 -10.31
N LEU A 38 -14.59 -2.49 -9.22
CA LEU A 38 -14.07 -2.09 -7.92
C LEU A 38 -13.02 -3.06 -7.42
N TYR A 39 -13.23 -4.36 -7.61
CA TYR A 39 -12.25 -5.38 -7.26
C TYR A 39 -10.93 -5.17 -8.03
N LYS A 40 -11.02 -4.94 -9.34
CA LYS A 40 -9.83 -4.67 -10.14
C LYS A 40 -9.06 -3.46 -9.64
N ARG A 41 -9.76 -2.37 -9.34
CA ARG A 41 -9.13 -1.17 -8.78
C ARG A 41 -8.47 -1.46 -7.44
N GLY A 42 -9.12 -2.23 -6.59
CA GLY A 42 -8.56 -2.62 -5.31
C GLY A 42 -7.27 -3.41 -5.46
N VAL A 43 -7.23 -4.35 -6.41
CA VAL A 43 -6.03 -5.13 -6.70
C VAL A 43 -4.90 -4.22 -7.19
N GLU A 44 -5.19 -3.26 -8.03
CA GLU A 44 -4.19 -2.31 -8.52
C GLU A 44 -3.64 -1.44 -7.39
N GLU A 45 -4.50 -0.97 -6.49
CA GLU A 45 -4.06 -0.20 -5.32
C GLU A 45 -3.18 -1.04 -4.41
N LEU A 46 -3.51 -2.32 -4.22
CA LEU A 46 -2.69 -3.24 -3.44
C LEU A 46 -1.32 -3.48 -4.09
N LYS A 47 -1.27 -3.60 -5.40
CA LYS A 47 0.00 -3.74 -6.11
C LYS A 47 0.89 -2.53 -5.90
N GLU A 48 0.33 -1.33 -5.98
CA GLU A 48 1.08 -0.09 -5.75
C GLU A 48 1.53 0.01 -4.29
N ALA A 49 0.66 -0.34 -3.34
CA ALA A 49 1.02 -0.37 -1.93
C ALA A 49 2.17 -1.34 -1.67
N ASN A 50 2.14 -2.52 -2.29
CA ASN A 50 3.21 -3.52 -2.14
C ASN A 50 4.54 -3.02 -2.69
N LYS A 51 4.52 -2.31 -3.82
CA LYS A 51 5.73 -1.69 -4.36
C LYS A 51 6.31 -0.66 -3.39
N LEU A 52 5.46 0.17 -2.81
CA LEU A 52 5.90 1.19 -1.86
C LEU A 52 6.47 0.56 -0.60
N LEU A 53 5.83 -0.49 -0.08
CA LEU A 53 6.31 -1.23 1.08
C LEU A 53 7.65 -1.90 0.78
N ASP A 54 7.80 -2.47 -0.41
CA ASP A 54 9.04 -3.10 -0.85
C ASP A 54 10.19 -2.08 -0.87
N ASN A 55 9.92 -0.87 -1.37
CA ASN A 55 10.90 0.21 -1.37
C ASN A 55 11.29 0.64 0.04
N ILE A 56 10.32 0.70 0.95
CA ILE A 56 10.58 1.03 2.36
C ILE A 56 11.46 -0.04 2.99
N GLU A 57 11.14 -1.31 2.79
CA GLU A 57 11.94 -2.43 3.30
C GLU A 57 13.38 -2.36 2.80
N LYS A 58 13.57 -2.10 1.51
CA LYS A 58 14.90 -2.03 0.90
C LYS A 58 15.74 -0.89 1.46
N SER A 59 15.10 0.17 1.92
CA SER A 59 15.82 1.33 2.46
C SER A 59 15.99 1.29 3.97
N MET A 60 15.33 0.38 4.66
CA MET A 60 15.47 0.24 6.11
C MET A 60 16.80 -0.42 6.46
N LEU A 61 17.47 0.14 7.45
CA LEU A 61 18.71 -0.42 7.97
C LEU A 61 18.51 -0.77 9.43
N VAL A 62 19.01 -1.93 9.82
CA VAL A 62 18.98 -2.39 11.19
C VAL A 62 20.41 -2.60 11.69
N ILE A 63 20.60 -2.53 12.99
CA ILE A 63 21.89 -2.80 13.61
C ILE A 63 21.94 -4.29 13.92
N ASN A 64 22.89 -5.00 13.34
CA ASN A 64 23.07 -6.42 13.57
C ASN A 64 23.79 -6.70 14.91
N ASN A 65 24.04 -7.95 15.20
CA ASN A 65 24.65 -8.36 16.47
C ASN A 65 26.09 -7.85 16.67
N GLN A 66 26.76 -7.46 15.59
CA GLN A 66 28.11 -6.90 15.65
C GLN A 66 28.13 -5.37 15.69
N GLY A 67 26.96 -4.74 15.80
CA GLY A 67 26.85 -3.29 15.81
C GLY A 67 26.96 -2.65 14.42
N GLU A 68 26.87 -3.44 13.37
CA GLU A 68 26.93 -2.95 11.99
C GLU A 68 25.52 -2.70 11.45
N LEU A 69 25.40 -1.73 10.54
CA LEU A 69 24.14 -1.45 9.87
C LEU A 69 23.95 -2.42 8.71
N GLU A 70 22.74 -2.96 8.59
CA GLU A 70 22.36 -3.84 7.49
C GLU A 70 20.93 -3.56 7.08
N GLU A 71 20.55 -3.96 5.87
CA GLU A 71 19.18 -3.80 5.40
C GLU A 71 18.25 -4.77 6.13
N PHE A 72 17.09 -4.28 6.43
CA PHE A 72 16.00 -5.07 7.04
C PHE A 72 15.38 -6.11 6.07
#